data_3fa4fac54f5d3553ffb75300ef7d77c6
#
_entry.id   3fa4fac54f5d3553ffb75300ef7d77c6
#
_cell.length_a   1.000
_cell.length_b   1.000
_cell.length_c   1.000
_cell.angle_alpha   90.00
_cell.angle_beta   90.00
_cell.angle_gamma   90.00
#
_symmetry.space_group_name_H-M   'P 1'
#
loop_
_entity.id
_entity.type
_entity.pdbx_description
1 polymer ?
#
loop_
_entity_poly.entity_id
_entity_poly.type
_entity_poly.pdbx_seq_one_letter_code
_entity_poly.pdbx_strand_id
1 'polypeptide(L)'
;MGKGGMNLIDASSWIEFLRGRGSEPSQRVKALLARGQAGWCEFTLVELWNGAQGQVEKKALEELESEVRLYSVNEQVWTKARLLARRSREKGITATSGDIVVAACAANYALNVEHCDSHFDKILPIAAKL
;
A
#
# COMPACT_ATOMS: atom_id res chain seq x y z
N MET A 1 6.06 -16.67 8.07
CA MET A 1 5.94 -15.83 8.65
C MET A 1 6.11 -14.47 8.26
N GLY A 2 5.28 -13.74 8.28
CA GLY A 2 5.31 -12.41 7.81
C GLY A 2 6.28 -11.48 8.43
N LYS A 3 6.86 -11.84 9.58
CA LYS A 3 7.71 -10.91 10.22
C LYS A 3 8.88 -10.48 9.45
N GLY A 4 9.50 -11.28 8.70
CA GLY A 4 10.63 -10.94 7.89
C GLY A 4 10.27 -10.63 6.46
N GLY A 5 8.99 -10.59 6.14
CA GLY A 5 8.55 -10.48 4.76
C GLY A 5 8.45 -9.05 4.26
N MET A 6 8.21 -8.94 2.96
CA MET A 6 8.00 -7.64 2.32
C MET A 6 6.64 -7.07 2.71
N ASN A 7 6.58 -5.76 2.78
CA ASN A 7 5.35 -5.03 3.08
C ASN A 7 5.00 -4.14 1.91
N LEU A 8 3.75 -4.23 1.49
CA LEU A 8 3.21 -3.28 0.53
C LEU A 8 2.70 -2.10 1.34
N ILE A 9 3.30 -0.95 1.17
CA ILE A 9 2.99 0.21 1.98
C ILE A 9 1.95 1.07 1.27
N ASP A 10 0.83 1.31 1.95
CA ASP A 10 -0.24 2.12 1.39
C ASP A 10 0.13 3.61 1.42
N ALA A 11 -0.52 4.38 0.55
CA ALA A 11 -0.27 5.81 0.46
C ALA A 11 -0.46 6.52 1.80
N SER A 12 -1.41 6.06 2.63
CA SER A 12 -1.65 6.69 3.92
C SER A 12 -0.40 6.71 4.80
N SER A 13 0.35 5.62 4.84
CA SER A 13 1.58 5.54 5.62
C SER A 13 2.73 6.25 4.92
N TRP A 14 2.83 6.13 3.60
CA TRP A 14 3.85 6.85 2.84
C TRP A 14 3.75 8.36 3.02
N ILE A 15 2.52 8.89 3.02
CA ILE A 15 2.30 10.32 3.20
C ILE A 15 2.83 10.80 4.55
N GLU A 16 2.58 10.01 5.61
CA GLU A 16 3.11 10.36 6.94
C GLU A 16 4.63 10.41 6.93
N PHE A 17 5.25 9.46 6.25
CA PHE A 17 6.70 9.41 6.14
C PHE A 17 7.25 10.59 5.32
N LEU A 18 6.67 10.85 4.15
CA LEU A 18 7.15 11.91 3.26
C LEU A 18 7.01 13.30 3.87
N ARG A 19 6.01 13.50 4.71
CA ARG A 19 5.79 14.79 5.38
C ARG A 19 6.59 14.94 6.67
N GLY A 20 7.34 13.93 7.06
CA GLY A 20 8.23 14.03 8.19
C GLY A 20 7.55 14.28 9.52
N ARG A 21 6.33 13.75 9.69
CA ARG A 21 5.56 14.04 10.90
C ARG A 21 6.01 13.31 12.15
N GLY A 22 6.89 12.31 12.01
CA GLY A 22 7.38 11.55 13.16
C GLY A 22 6.33 10.68 13.82
N SER A 23 5.22 10.42 13.13
CA SER A 23 4.14 9.59 13.63
C SER A 23 4.54 8.11 13.67
N GLU A 24 3.73 7.29 14.31
CA GLU A 24 3.99 5.84 14.32
C GLU A 24 4.05 5.25 12.91
N PRO A 25 3.10 5.57 12.00
CA PRO A 25 3.22 5.08 10.62
C PRO A 25 4.51 5.52 9.94
N SER A 26 4.93 6.76 10.15
CA SER A 26 6.18 7.26 9.60
C SER A 26 7.37 6.46 10.08
N GLN A 27 7.39 6.13 11.37
CA GLN A 27 8.47 5.34 11.96
C GLN A 27 8.48 3.91 11.43
N ARG A 28 7.30 3.32 11.22
CA ARG A 28 7.21 1.98 10.65
C ARG A 28 7.73 1.94 9.22
N VAL A 29 7.38 2.94 8.41
CA VAL A 29 7.89 3.04 7.03
C VAL A 29 9.40 3.17 7.03
N LYS A 30 9.94 4.02 7.90
CA LYS A 30 11.38 4.21 8.02
C LYS A 30 12.09 2.90 8.35
N ALA A 31 11.52 2.13 9.28
CA ALA A 31 12.10 0.85 9.67
C ALA A 31 12.07 -0.16 8.51
N LEU A 32 10.96 -0.19 7.76
CA LEU A 32 10.84 -1.10 6.62
C LEU A 32 11.84 -0.74 5.53
N LEU A 33 12.01 0.55 5.25
CA LEU A 33 13.01 1.00 4.30
C LEU A 33 14.41 0.60 4.72
N ALA A 34 14.73 0.76 5.99
CA ALA A 34 16.05 0.43 6.51
C ALA A 34 16.34 -1.07 6.38
N ARG A 35 15.31 -1.90 6.44
CA ARG A 35 15.46 -3.36 6.34
C ARG A 35 15.34 -3.89 4.90
N GLY A 36 15.09 -3.03 3.94
CA GLY A 36 14.84 -3.46 2.57
C GLY A 36 13.53 -4.23 2.41
N GLN A 37 12.54 -3.92 3.24
CA GLN A 37 11.26 -4.63 3.25
C GLN A 37 10.08 -3.76 2.81
N ALA A 38 10.34 -2.61 2.19
CA ALA A 38 9.32 -1.70 1.71
C ALA A 38 9.02 -1.94 0.25
N GLY A 39 7.74 -1.92 -0.11
CA GLY A 39 7.30 -2.04 -1.49
C GLY A 39 6.07 -1.18 -1.74
N TRP A 40 5.74 -0.99 -2.98
CA TRP A 40 4.53 -0.28 -3.40
C TRP A 40 4.08 -0.78 -4.77
N CYS A 41 2.89 -0.35 -5.19
CA CYS A 41 2.38 -0.67 -6.52
C CYS A 41 2.14 0.63 -7.30
N GLU A 42 1.88 0.50 -8.60
CA GLU A 42 1.68 1.68 -9.45
C GLU A 42 0.56 2.58 -8.97
N PHE A 43 -0.52 1.99 -8.47
CA PHE A 43 -1.64 2.80 -8.00
C PHE A 43 -1.22 3.72 -6.86
N THR A 44 -0.45 3.18 -5.92
CA THR A 44 0.08 3.98 -4.80
C THR A 44 0.96 5.11 -5.31
N LEU A 45 1.82 4.82 -6.30
CA LEU A 45 2.66 5.85 -6.89
C LEU A 45 1.85 6.99 -7.50
N VAL A 46 0.76 6.66 -8.19
CA VAL A 46 -0.11 7.68 -8.76
C VAL A 46 -0.70 8.55 -7.66
N GLU A 47 -1.16 7.92 -6.57
CA GLU A 47 -1.71 8.67 -5.44
C GLU A 47 -0.68 9.61 -4.83
N LEU A 48 0.55 9.12 -4.65
CA LEU A 48 1.61 9.91 -4.05
C LEU A 48 2.01 11.08 -4.94
N TRP A 49 2.17 10.85 -6.24
CA TRP A 49 2.50 11.93 -7.17
C TRP A 49 1.37 12.94 -7.30
N ASN A 50 0.13 12.47 -7.28
CA ASN A 50 -1.03 13.35 -7.35
C ASN A 50 -1.11 14.28 -6.13
N GLY A 51 -0.64 13.81 -4.97
CA GLY A 51 -0.68 14.60 -3.75
C GLY A 51 0.63 15.25 -3.33
N ALA A 52 1.71 15.07 -4.11
CA ALA A 52 3.03 15.58 -3.73
C ALA A 52 3.03 17.10 -3.69
N GLN A 53 3.57 17.66 -2.62
CA GLN A 53 3.63 19.10 -2.41
C GLN A 53 5.08 19.55 -2.25
N GLY A 54 5.46 20.55 -3.04
CA GLY A 54 6.78 21.15 -2.92
C GLY A 54 7.90 20.30 -3.46
N GLN A 55 9.07 20.91 -3.59
CA GLN A 55 10.20 20.25 -4.20
C GLN A 55 10.83 19.20 -3.31
N VAL A 56 10.76 19.38 -2.00
CA VAL A 56 11.35 18.42 -1.07
C VAL A 56 10.65 17.06 -1.17
N GLU A 57 9.30 17.05 -1.15
CA GLU A 57 8.55 15.81 -1.28
C GLU A 57 8.76 15.16 -2.65
N LYS A 58 8.75 15.98 -3.71
CA LYS A 58 8.92 15.45 -5.06
C LYS A 58 10.29 14.82 -5.24
N LYS A 59 11.33 15.46 -4.72
CA LYS A 59 12.67 14.90 -4.82
C LYS A 59 12.80 13.61 -4.02
N ALA A 60 12.25 13.59 -2.82
CA ALA A 60 12.27 12.38 -2.00
C ALA A 60 11.55 11.24 -2.71
N LEU A 61 10.42 11.53 -3.35
CA LEU A 61 9.65 10.52 -4.06
C LEU A 61 10.43 9.96 -5.26
N GLU A 62 11.11 10.85 -6.01
CA GLU A 62 11.95 10.40 -7.11
C GLU A 62 13.07 9.48 -6.64
N GLU A 63 13.69 9.81 -5.52
CA GLU A 63 14.76 8.99 -4.97
C GLU A 63 14.23 7.63 -4.53
N LEU A 64 13.07 7.61 -3.91
CA LEU A 64 12.46 6.36 -3.46
C LEU A 64 12.10 5.45 -4.64
N GLU A 65 11.70 6.03 -5.76
CA GLU A 65 11.36 5.22 -6.94
C GLU A 65 12.55 4.40 -7.44
N SER A 66 13.77 4.85 -7.19
CA SER A 66 14.95 4.10 -7.61
C SER A 66 15.32 3.01 -6.61
N GLU A 67 14.74 3.01 -5.42
CA GLU A 67 15.10 2.09 -4.35
C GLU A 67 14.02 1.12 -3.93
N VAL A 68 12.77 1.56 -3.96
CA VAL A 68 11.64 0.79 -3.44
C VAL A 68 11.14 -0.17 -4.50
N ARG A 69 10.90 -1.42 -4.09
CA ARG A 69 10.45 -2.45 -5.01
C ARG A 69 9.02 -2.20 -5.47
N LEU A 70 8.82 -2.28 -6.78
CA LEU A 70 7.51 -2.14 -7.39
C LEU A 70 6.88 -3.51 -7.58
N TYR A 71 5.65 -3.66 -7.09
CA TYR A 71 4.84 -4.84 -7.31
C TYR A 71 3.76 -4.47 -8.31
N SER A 72 3.87 -4.98 -9.50
CA SER A 72 3.04 -4.55 -10.61
C SER A 72 1.57 -4.96 -10.44
N VAL A 73 0.68 -4.01 -10.73
CA VAL A 73 -0.75 -4.28 -10.75
C VAL A 73 -1.04 -4.89 -12.12
N ASN A 74 -0.85 -6.21 -12.21
CA ASN A 74 -1.02 -6.95 -13.45
C ASN A 74 -2.46 -7.44 -13.58
N GLU A 75 -2.72 -8.22 -14.62
CA GLU A 75 -4.07 -8.71 -14.89
C GLU A 75 -4.63 -9.54 -13.73
N GLN A 76 -3.79 -10.33 -13.09
CA GLN A 76 -4.20 -11.15 -11.96
C GLN A 76 -4.63 -10.29 -10.78
N VAL A 77 -3.90 -9.20 -10.53
CA VAL A 77 -4.26 -8.27 -9.47
C VAL A 77 -5.61 -7.62 -9.76
N TRP A 78 -5.82 -7.20 -11.01
CA TRP A 78 -7.10 -6.58 -11.39
C TRP A 78 -8.26 -7.56 -11.21
N THR A 79 -8.06 -8.84 -11.55
CA THR A 79 -9.08 -9.87 -11.35
C THR A 79 -9.41 -10.02 -9.88
N LYS A 80 -8.38 -10.09 -9.03
CA LYS A 80 -8.59 -10.20 -7.58
C LYS A 80 -9.25 -8.96 -7.01
N ALA A 81 -8.89 -7.78 -7.54
CA ALA A 81 -9.48 -6.53 -7.07
C ALA A 81 -10.98 -6.50 -7.34
N ARG A 82 -11.40 -6.93 -8.54
CA ARG A 82 -12.83 -6.97 -8.85
C ARG A 82 -13.57 -7.95 -7.94
N LEU A 83 -12.98 -9.10 -7.68
CA LEU A 83 -13.58 -10.08 -6.81
C LEU A 83 -13.66 -9.59 -5.37
N LEU A 84 -12.59 -8.96 -4.90
CA LEU A 84 -12.56 -8.38 -3.55
C LEU A 84 -13.64 -7.30 -3.39
N ALA A 85 -13.77 -6.45 -4.41
CA ALA A 85 -14.80 -5.39 -4.39
C ALA A 85 -16.20 -6.00 -4.25
N ARG A 86 -16.49 -7.05 -5.04
CA ARG A 86 -17.80 -7.73 -4.97
C ARG A 86 -18.04 -8.33 -3.59
N ARG A 87 -17.07 -9.08 -3.08
CA ARG A 87 -17.23 -9.75 -1.79
C ARG A 87 -17.36 -8.77 -0.64
N SER A 88 -16.62 -7.67 -0.70
CA SER A 88 -16.71 -6.64 0.32
C SER A 88 -18.09 -5.99 0.33
N ARG A 89 -18.61 -5.67 -0.87
CA ARG A 89 -19.95 -5.08 -0.96
C ARG A 89 -21.01 -6.04 -0.47
N GLU A 90 -20.89 -7.32 -0.76
CA GLU A 90 -21.82 -8.33 -0.29
C GLU A 90 -21.86 -8.39 1.24
N LYS A 91 -20.77 -8.04 1.88
CA LYS A 91 -20.69 -8.00 3.35
C LYS A 91 -20.99 -6.62 3.92
N GLY A 92 -21.44 -5.70 3.08
CA GLY A 92 -21.78 -4.35 3.53
C GLY A 92 -20.57 -3.47 3.82
N ILE A 93 -19.40 -3.84 3.32
CA ILE A 93 -18.17 -3.07 3.56
C ILE A 93 -17.95 -2.12 2.41
N THR A 94 -17.73 -0.85 2.74
CA THR A 94 -17.41 0.18 1.75
C THR A 94 -15.93 0.52 1.89
N ALA A 95 -15.19 0.44 0.78
CA ALA A 95 -13.79 0.80 0.75
C ALA A 95 -13.52 1.53 -0.56
N THR A 96 -12.48 2.35 -0.59
CA THR A 96 -12.13 3.06 -1.82
C THR A 96 -11.53 2.10 -2.81
N SER A 97 -11.58 2.47 -4.11
CA SER A 97 -10.96 1.66 -5.15
C SER A 97 -9.47 1.47 -4.90
N GLY A 98 -8.81 2.51 -4.40
CA GLY A 98 -7.38 2.41 -4.08
C GLY A 98 -7.09 1.37 -3.02
N ASP A 99 -7.87 1.36 -1.94
CA ASP A 99 -7.69 0.37 -0.88
C ASP A 99 -7.90 -1.04 -1.42
N ILE A 100 -8.91 -1.21 -2.25
CA ILE A 100 -9.22 -2.51 -2.87
C ILE A 100 -8.05 -2.99 -3.72
N VAL A 101 -7.50 -2.11 -4.56
CA VAL A 101 -6.38 -2.48 -5.43
C VAL A 101 -5.13 -2.84 -4.61
N VAL A 102 -4.82 -2.06 -3.59
CA VAL A 102 -3.66 -2.32 -2.75
C VAL A 102 -3.81 -3.66 -2.03
N ALA A 103 -4.99 -3.92 -1.45
CA ALA A 103 -5.24 -5.19 -0.76
C ALA A 103 -5.15 -6.38 -1.72
N ALA A 104 -5.70 -6.26 -2.93
CA ALA A 104 -5.63 -7.31 -3.93
C ALA A 104 -4.20 -7.55 -4.39
N CYS A 105 -3.42 -6.49 -4.56
CA CYS A 105 -2.02 -6.59 -4.94
C CYS A 105 -1.23 -7.33 -3.86
N ALA A 106 -1.44 -6.98 -2.61
CA ALA A 106 -0.78 -7.65 -1.49
C ALA A 106 -1.14 -9.13 -1.45
N ALA A 107 -2.41 -9.47 -1.66
CA ALA A 107 -2.85 -10.86 -1.68
C ALA A 107 -2.19 -11.63 -2.82
N ASN A 108 -2.07 -11.00 -3.99
CA ASN A 108 -1.48 -11.64 -5.16
C ASN A 108 -0.02 -12.01 -4.94
N TYR A 109 0.71 -11.19 -4.24
CA TYR A 109 2.15 -11.40 -4.01
C TYR A 109 2.47 -11.90 -2.61
N ALA A 110 1.46 -12.23 -1.82
CA ALA A 110 1.60 -12.73 -0.45
C ALA A 110 2.39 -11.76 0.43
N LEU A 111 2.02 -10.49 0.38
CA LEU A 111 2.68 -9.43 1.13
C LEU A 111 1.85 -8.98 2.32
N ASN A 112 2.51 -8.50 3.36
CA ASN A 112 1.84 -7.76 4.42
C ASN A 112 1.51 -6.37 3.91
N VAL A 113 0.52 -5.70 4.51
CA VAL A 113 0.17 -4.32 4.16
C VAL A 113 0.47 -3.42 5.34
N GLU A 114 1.26 -2.39 5.10
CA GLU A 114 1.49 -1.34 6.08
C GLU A 114 0.55 -0.19 5.76
N HIS A 115 -0.32 0.18 6.70
CA HIS A 115 -1.31 1.23 6.50
C HIS A 115 -1.67 1.91 7.80
N CYS A 116 -2.33 3.05 7.70
CA CYS A 116 -2.95 3.70 8.84
C CYS A 116 -4.40 4.10 8.52
N ASP A 117 -5.07 3.26 7.74
CA ASP A 117 -6.45 3.46 7.31
C ASP A 117 -7.26 2.25 7.77
N SER A 118 -8.26 2.49 8.62
CA SER A 118 -9.07 1.42 9.22
C SER A 118 -9.86 0.59 8.21
N HIS A 119 -10.05 1.07 6.99
CA HIS A 119 -10.75 0.28 5.96
C HIS A 119 -10.01 -1.02 5.67
N PHE A 120 -8.69 -1.03 5.76
CA PHE A 120 -7.91 -2.24 5.53
C PHE A 120 -8.22 -3.34 6.54
N ASP A 121 -8.53 -2.98 7.77
CA ASP A 121 -8.85 -3.99 8.79
C ASP A 121 -10.03 -4.85 8.38
N LYS A 122 -10.94 -4.30 7.58
CA LYS A 122 -12.13 -5.01 7.14
C LYS A 122 -11.92 -5.79 5.85
N ILE A 123 -11.12 -5.27 4.93
CA ILE A 123 -10.95 -5.91 3.63
C ILE A 123 -9.79 -6.88 3.55
N LEU A 124 -8.74 -6.72 4.34
CA LEU A 124 -7.61 -7.63 4.31
C LEU A 124 -7.98 -9.07 4.64
N PRO A 125 -8.85 -9.33 5.65
CA PRO A 125 -9.26 -10.73 5.90
C PRO A 125 -9.99 -11.36 4.71
N ILE A 126 -10.75 -10.56 3.95
CA ILE A 126 -11.43 -11.08 2.76
C ILE A 126 -10.41 -11.35 1.66
N ALA A 127 -9.47 -10.42 1.46
CA ALA A 127 -8.43 -10.56 0.46
C ALA A 127 -7.58 -11.80 0.69
N ALA A 128 -7.32 -12.14 1.93
CA ALA A 128 -6.51 -13.31 2.28
C ALA A 128 -7.15 -14.63 1.85
N LYS A 129 -8.44 -14.62 1.59
CA LYS A 129 -9.17 -15.84 1.19
C LYS A 129 -9.49 -15.90 -0.30
N LEU A 130 -8.98 -15.00 -1.08
CA LEU A 130 -9.27 -14.96 -2.52
C LEU A 130 -8.58 -16.09 -3.33
#